data_3d58c1193473355c8fbfe4552e5fdf68
#
_entry.id   3d58c1193473355c8fbfe4552e5fdf68
#
_cell.length_a   1.000
_cell.length_b   1.000
_cell.length_c   1.000
_cell.angle_alpha   90.00
_cell.angle_beta   90.00
_cell.angle_gamma   90.00
#
_symmetry.space_group_name_H-M   'P 1'
#
loop_
_entity.id
_entity.type
_entity.pdbx_description
1 polymer ?
#
loop_
_entity_poly.entity_id
_entity_poly.type
_entity_poly.pdbx_seq_one_letter_code
_entity_poly.pdbx_strand_id
1 'polypeptide(L)'
;MAQVTVKKGDTLSAIAKANKTTVAAIAKANPQIKNVNVIKVGQKVTLPTTTKTPATPPKTPATPATPVNPNNPVVPDPAKLPTASTQTTDKFSMAQLQAKYSIAASVLKANPSLQDALNKILGANGEGMITDEYLQEQIIKQTDWYRTQTDKQRQFDYAKQTNPAQFQADLQANASEIVRKFAANGLKITAQEAITYGEQMMKSSIIQDGKVISYDSNYLNQLMANAIDFTQTGKVGTSDKVVYTKLSGNLETLAQSLYKQAWDYGYDKTMSNAGFTNWFETSMKGLVAGTLNAAQIDDQLQARAKSFAPGLSNLIDQGQTLRQAADPWLQAMAGVWETDANSIDLNDEYVQRALNVTDEKGNVQPVNLYDAKKLARRDKVKFDATQQAKEEKTRIANTILRDFGFLG
;
A
#
# COMPACT_ATOMS: atom_id res chain seq x y z
N MET A 1 13.16 -32.57 -14.60
CA MET A 1 13.00 -31.16 -14.16
C MET A 1 12.57 -31.19 -12.71
N ALA A 2 13.24 -30.42 -11.84
CA ALA A 2 12.85 -30.34 -10.45
C ALA A 2 11.50 -29.59 -10.32
N GLN A 3 10.66 -30.00 -9.38
CA GLN A 3 9.39 -29.36 -9.10
C GLN A 3 9.32 -28.93 -7.63
N VAL A 4 8.72 -27.78 -7.37
CA VAL A 4 8.43 -27.28 -6.04
C VAL A 4 6.91 -27.17 -5.87
N THR A 5 6.39 -27.66 -4.75
CA THR A 5 4.98 -27.49 -4.40
C THR A 5 4.80 -26.21 -3.58
N VAL A 6 3.93 -25.33 -4.03
CA VAL A 6 3.64 -24.05 -3.36
C VAL A 6 3.01 -24.28 -1.99
N LYS A 7 3.58 -23.71 -0.94
CA LYS A 7 3.06 -23.72 0.44
C LYS A 7 2.32 -22.41 0.76
N LYS A 8 1.58 -22.40 1.85
CA LYS A 8 0.91 -21.18 2.34
C LYS A 8 1.94 -20.08 2.62
N GLY A 9 1.78 -18.92 1.99
CA GLY A 9 2.69 -17.79 2.10
C GLY A 9 3.79 -17.73 1.03
N ASP A 10 3.93 -18.73 0.16
CA ASP A 10 4.92 -18.71 -0.91
C ASP A 10 4.52 -17.72 -2.02
N THR A 11 5.54 -17.09 -2.60
CA THR A 11 5.44 -16.30 -3.83
C THR A 11 6.40 -16.83 -4.87
N LEU A 12 6.10 -16.63 -6.16
CA LEU A 12 7.04 -17.03 -7.23
C LEU A 12 8.41 -16.36 -7.09
N SER A 13 8.46 -15.14 -6.54
CA SER A 13 9.71 -14.43 -6.26
C SER A 13 10.54 -15.13 -5.17
N ALA A 14 9.89 -15.57 -4.08
CA ALA A 14 10.56 -16.31 -3.01
C ALA A 14 11.06 -17.69 -3.51
N ILE A 15 10.25 -18.40 -4.28
CA ILE A 15 10.62 -19.68 -4.89
C ILE A 15 11.80 -19.50 -5.87
N ALA A 16 11.78 -18.44 -6.69
CA ALA A 16 12.86 -18.13 -7.62
C ALA A 16 14.18 -17.87 -6.88
N LYS A 17 14.14 -17.03 -5.84
CA LYS A 17 15.31 -16.70 -5.01
C LYS A 17 15.89 -17.92 -4.30
N ALA A 18 15.05 -18.76 -3.71
CA ALA A 18 15.46 -19.99 -3.03
C ALA A 18 16.12 -21.01 -3.99
N ASN A 19 15.72 -21.00 -5.26
CA ASN A 19 16.24 -21.92 -6.27
C ASN A 19 17.25 -21.28 -7.24
N LYS A 20 17.81 -20.10 -6.88
CA LYS A 20 18.84 -19.37 -7.65
C LYS A 20 18.46 -19.19 -9.13
N THR A 21 17.20 -18.86 -9.37
CA THR A 21 16.63 -18.63 -10.70
C THR A 21 15.82 -17.33 -10.72
N THR A 22 15.21 -17.00 -11.84
CA THR A 22 14.37 -15.80 -11.98
C THR A 22 12.90 -16.17 -12.12
N VAL A 23 12.00 -15.26 -11.74
CA VAL A 23 10.55 -15.42 -11.94
C VAL A 23 10.21 -15.63 -13.42
N ALA A 24 10.90 -14.91 -14.32
CA ALA A 24 10.73 -15.04 -15.76
C ALA A 24 11.11 -16.45 -16.26
N ALA A 25 12.21 -17.02 -15.74
CA ALA A 25 12.64 -18.38 -16.09
C ALA A 25 11.65 -19.45 -15.59
N ILE A 26 11.11 -19.27 -14.37
CA ILE A 26 10.05 -20.13 -13.85
C ILE A 26 8.78 -20.00 -14.69
N ALA A 27 8.34 -18.78 -15.02
CA ALA A 27 7.14 -18.55 -15.85
C ALA A 27 7.27 -19.21 -17.23
N LYS A 28 8.44 -19.10 -17.85
CA LYS A 28 8.75 -19.77 -19.14
C LYS A 28 8.67 -21.31 -19.04
N ALA A 29 9.09 -21.88 -17.92
CA ALA A 29 9.01 -23.33 -17.67
C ALA A 29 7.60 -23.80 -17.25
N ASN A 30 6.66 -22.87 -17.01
CA ASN A 30 5.30 -23.12 -16.55
C ASN A 30 4.26 -22.31 -17.33
N PRO A 31 3.98 -22.64 -18.60
CA PRO A 31 3.04 -21.86 -19.44
C PRO A 31 1.60 -21.76 -18.87
N GLN A 32 1.26 -22.68 -17.96
CA GLN A 32 -0.02 -22.68 -17.25
C GLN A 32 -0.15 -21.53 -16.23
N ILE A 33 0.96 -20.91 -15.81
CA ILE A 33 0.96 -19.75 -14.92
C ILE A 33 0.77 -18.48 -15.77
N LYS A 34 -0.48 -18.10 -16.01
CA LYS A 34 -0.81 -16.90 -16.81
C LYS A 34 -0.52 -15.60 -16.07
N ASN A 35 -0.52 -15.61 -14.74
CA ASN A 35 -0.22 -14.43 -13.91
C ASN A 35 0.81 -14.84 -12.84
N VAL A 36 2.00 -14.28 -12.94
CA VAL A 36 3.14 -14.57 -12.04
C VAL A 36 2.90 -14.11 -10.58
N ASN A 37 1.92 -13.23 -10.36
CA ASN A 37 1.56 -12.74 -9.04
C ASN A 37 0.48 -13.61 -8.36
N VAL A 38 -0.05 -14.62 -9.05
CA VAL A 38 -1.14 -15.47 -8.53
C VAL A 38 -0.75 -16.94 -8.64
N ILE A 39 -0.36 -17.54 -7.52
CA ILE A 39 -0.11 -18.98 -7.38
C ILE A 39 -0.96 -19.56 -6.27
N LYS A 40 -1.36 -20.83 -6.38
CA LYS A 40 -2.23 -21.49 -5.41
C LYS A 40 -1.44 -22.44 -4.53
N VAL A 41 -1.79 -22.54 -3.25
CA VAL A 41 -1.24 -23.54 -2.33
C VAL A 41 -1.51 -24.93 -2.90
N GLY A 42 -0.48 -25.80 -2.91
CA GLY A 42 -0.51 -27.12 -3.54
C GLY A 42 -0.17 -27.13 -5.03
N GLN A 43 -0.05 -25.97 -5.69
CA GLN A 43 0.34 -25.89 -7.10
C GLN A 43 1.78 -26.36 -7.28
N LYS A 44 2.02 -27.24 -8.28
CA LYS A 44 3.36 -27.69 -8.64
C LYS A 44 3.98 -26.71 -9.63
N VAL A 45 5.15 -26.20 -9.30
CA VAL A 45 5.93 -25.26 -10.11
C VAL A 45 7.20 -25.96 -10.59
N THR A 46 7.38 -26.07 -11.90
CA THR A 46 8.57 -26.67 -12.53
C THR A 46 9.70 -25.66 -12.51
N LEU A 47 10.88 -26.09 -12.03
CA LEU A 47 12.07 -25.25 -12.02
C LEU A 47 12.85 -25.43 -13.33
N PRO A 48 13.42 -24.35 -13.91
CA PRO A 48 14.26 -24.46 -15.09
C PRO A 48 15.54 -25.23 -14.74
N THR A 49 16.02 -26.08 -15.66
CA THR A 49 17.28 -26.81 -15.51
C THR A 49 18.44 -25.79 -15.65
N THR A 50 19.20 -25.56 -14.61
CA THR A 50 20.43 -24.76 -14.68
C THR A 50 21.50 -25.58 -15.34
N THR A 51 21.87 -25.28 -16.58
CA THR A 51 23.10 -25.75 -17.17
C THR A 51 24.27 -25.07 -16.47
N LYS A 52 25.02 -25.86 -15.69
CA LYS A 52 26.28 -25.41 -15.07
C LYS A 52 27.32 -25.16 -16.17
N THR A 53 27.78 -23.93 -16.30
CA THR A 53 29.09 -23.65 -16.93
C THR A 53 30.16 -23.84 -15.84
N PRO A 54 31.31 -24.49 -16.15
CA PRO A 54 32.29 -24.87 -15.15
C PRO A 54 32.98 -23.65 -14.53
N ALA A 55 33.14 -23.68 -13.22
CA ALA A 55 33.84 -22.66 -12.46
C ALA A 55 35.35 -22.90 -12.52
N THR A 56 36.12 -21.84 -12.73
CA THR A 56 37.57 -21.76 -12.55
C THR A 56 37.87 -21.45 -11.05
N PRO A 57 38.98 -21.96 -10.49
CA PRO A 57 39.20 -22.02 -9.04
C PRO A 57 39.64 -20.66 -8.42
N PRO A 58 39.53 -20.53 -7.10
CA PRO A 58 39.60 -19.26 -6.40
C PRO A 58 41.02 -18.76 -6.19
N LYS A 59 41.26 -17.47 -6.31
CA LYS A 59 42.45 -16.76 -5.81
C LYS A 59 42.12 -15.92 -4.56
N THR A 60 43.01 -15.96 -3.67
CA THR A 60 43.23 -15.42 -2.30
C THR A 60 42.65 -14.02 -2.01
N PRO A 61 42.33 -13.72 -0.73
CA PRO A 61 41.52 -12.55 -0.35
C PRO A 61 42.31 -11.25 -0.37
N ALA A 62 41.71 -10.21 -0.91
CA ALA A 62 42.18 -8.84 -0.84
C ALA A 62 41.27 -8.01 0.08
N THR A 63 41.87 -7.11 0.78
CA THR A 63 41.43 -6.10 1.75
C THR A 63 40.07 -5.45 1.50
N PRO A 64 39.31 -5.09 2.57
CA PRO A 64 37.93 -4.55 2.39
C PRO A 64 37.92 -3.19 1.69
N ALA A 65 37.26 -3.13 0.57
CA ALA A 65 36.97 -1.89 -0.12
C ALA A 65 35.74 -1.19 0.46
N THR A 66 35.79 0.10 0.55
CA THR A 66 34.74 1.05 0.92
C THR A 66 33.42 0.77 0.19
N PRO A 67 32.24 0.96 0.82
CA PRO A 67 30.97 0.64 0.19
C PRO A 67 30.72 1.52 -1.03
N VAL A 68 30.63 0.87 -2.20
CA VAL A 68 30.27 1.50 -3.48
C VAL A 68 28.77 1.71 -3.50
N ASN A 69 28.36 2.95 -3.73
CA ASN A 69 26.97 3.33 -3.95
C ASN A 69 26.40 2.58 -5.19
N PRO A 70 25.33 1.76 -5.06
CA PRO A 70 24.84 0.94 -6.17
C PRO A 70 24.23 1.72 -7.34
N ASN A 71 24.12 3.03 -7.23
CA ASN A 71 23.57 3.90 -8.28
C ASN A 71 24.64 4.63 -9.13
N ASN A 72 25.92 4.31 -8.94
CA ASN A 72 26.97 4.89 -9.75
C ASN A 72 27.73 3.78 -10.47
N PRO A 73 27.45 3.50 -11.78
CA PRO A 73 28.21 2.50 -12.53
C PRO A 73 29.66 2.95 -12.62
N VAL A 74 30.60 2.06 -12.26
CA VAL A 74 32.03 2.27 -12.44
C VAL A 74 32.29 2.44 -13.95
N VAL A 75 32.55 3.68 -14.36
CA VAL A 75 32.87 4.00 -15.74
C VAL A 75 34.32 3.55 -15.99
N PRO A 76 34.60 2.68 -17.00
CA PRO A 76 35.96 2.34 -17.37
C PRO A 76 36.73 3.58 -17.84
N ASP A 77 38.01 3.66 -17.48
CA ASP A 77 38.90 4.72 -17.90
C ASP A 77 38.98 4.79 -19.44
N PRO A 78 38.62 5.94 -20.08
CA PRO A 78 38.62 6.07 -21.52
C PRO A 78 39.98 5.78 -22.20
N ALA A 79 41.07 5.89 -21.44
CA ALA A 79 42.42 5.61 -21.93
C ALA A 79 42.76 4.10 -22.00
N LYS A 80 41.91 3.23 -21.45
CA LYS A 80 42.14 1.76 -21.41
C LYS A 80 41.20 0.96 -22.29
N LEU A 81 40.41 1.61 -23.15
CA LEU A 81 39.60 0.91 -24.14
C LEU A 81 40.48 0.24 -25.20
N PRO A 82 40.24 -1.07 -25.53
CA PRO A 82 40.99 -1.74 -26.59
C PRO A 82 40.83 -1.02 -27.92
N THR A 83 41.92 -0.86 -28.68
CA THR A 83 41.90 -0.35 -30.03
C THR A 83 41.10 -1.30 -30.94
N ALA A 84 40.21 -0.78 -31.75
CA ALA A 84 39.34 -1.52 -32.62
C ALA A 84 40.12 -2.41 -33.60
N SER A 85 39.80 -3.70 -33.62
CA SER A 85 40.23 -4.63 -34.64
C SER A 85 39.41 -4.37 -35.90
N THR A 86 40.08 -4.04 -36.99
CA THR A 86 39.50 -3.77 -38.31
C THR A 86 38.95 -5.08 -38.90
N GLN A 87 37.63 -5.33 -38.80
CA GLN A 87 36.93 -6.31 -39.62
C GLN A 87 35.82 -5.64 -40.41
N THR A 88 35.87 -5.92 -41.71
CA THR A 88 35.06 -5.42 -42.78
C THR A 88 33.59 -5.85 -42.75
N THR A 89 32.71 -4.97 -43.13
CA THR A 89 31.67 -4.91 -44.16
C THR A 89 30.25 -4.60 -43.78
N ASP A 90 29.87 -4.38 -42.56
CA ASP A 90 28.53 -3.79 -42.32
C ASP A 90 28.64 -2.30 -41.89
N LYS A 91 28.51 -1.40 -42.88
CA LYS A 91 28.49 0.04 -42.62
C LYS A 91 27.19 0.45 -41.94
N PHE A 92 27.25 0.75 -40.65
CA PHE A 92 26.12 1.37 -39.97
C PHE A 92 25.92 2.79 -40.47
N SER A 93 24.66 3.19 -40.63
CA SER A 93 24.31 4.59 -40.84
C SER A 93 24.04 5.28 -39.50
N MET A 94 24.11 6.58 -39.46
CA MET A 94 23.70 7.41 -38.33
C MET A 94 22.26 7.05 -37.86
N ALA A 95 21.35 6.87 -38.83
CA ALA A 95 19.96 6.51 -38.55
C ALA A 95 19.81 5.15 -37.86
N GLN A 96 20.64 4.16 -38.23
CA GLN A 96 20.64 2.84 -37.60
C GLN A 96 21.15 2.90 -36.15
N LEU A 97 22.20 3.69 -35.88
CA LEU A 97 22.67 3.92 -34.50
C LEU A 97 21.65 4.70 -33.67
N GLN A 98 21.01 5.71 -34.25
CA GLN A 98 19.91 6.41 -33.57
C GLN A 98 18.75 5.47 -33.19
N ALA A 99 18.34 4.59 -34.10
CA ALA A 99 17.29 3.60 -33.81
C ALA A 99 17.74 2.59 -32.75
N LYS A 100 18.97 2.07 -32.88
CA LYS A 100 19.52 1.06 -31.92
C LYS A 100 19.57 1.60 -30.49
N TYR A 101 19.97 2.83 -30.29
CA TYR A 101 20.14 3.46 -28.98
C TYR A 101 18.97 4.36 -28.56
N SER A 102 17.88 4.34 -29.33
CA SER A 102 16.69 5.21 -29.08
C SER A 102 17.06 6.70 -28.98
N ILE A 103 17.88 7.17 -29.89
CA ILE A 103 18.36 8.57 -29.96
C ILE A 103 17.47 9.34 -30.93
N ALA A 104 16.63 10.22 -30.40
CA ALA A 104 15.84 11.11 -31.25
C ALA A 104 16.70 12.20 -31.94
N ALA A 105 16.31 12.62 -33.14
CA ALA A 105 17.09 13.58 -33.90
C ALA A 105 17.26 14.94 -33.18
N SER A 106 16.24 15.40 -32.46
CA SER A 106 16.33 16.62 -31.64
C SER A 106 17.30 16.47 -30.48
N VAL A 107 17.31 15.28 -29.85
CA VAL A 107 18.25 14.96 -28.77
C VAL A 107 19.69 14.99 -29.28
N LEU A 108 19.93 14.37 -30.44
CA LEU A 108 21.25 14.38 -31.04
C LEU A 108 21.71 15.84 -31.34
N LYS A 109 20.83 16.66 -31.91
CA LYS A 109 21.12 18.06 -32.18
C LYS A 109 21.45 18.88 -30.93
N ALA A 110 20.82 18.55 -29.81
CA ALA A 110 21.00 19.27 -28.56
C ALA A 110 22.19 18.78 -27.71
N ASN A 111 22.83 17.65 -28.09
CA ASN A 111 23.89 17.02 -27.30
C ASN A 111 25.15 16.79 -28.12
N PRO A 112 26.07 17.77 -28.18
CA PRO A 112 27.32 17.67 -28.97
C PRO A 112 28.17 16.45 -28.59
N SER A 113 28.30 16.12 -27.29
CA SER A 113 29.07 14.97 -26.84
C SER A 113 28.48 13.62 -27.33
N LEU A 114 27.19 13.57 -27.56
CA LEU A 114 26.51 12.41 -28.14
C LEU A 114 26.77 12.36 -29.67
N GLN A 115 26.78 13.49 -30.33
CA GLN A 115 27.18 13.57 -31.75
C GLN A 115 28.61 13.06 -31.96
N ASP A 116 29.55 13.53 -31.13
CA ASP A 116 30.95 13.11 -31.17
C ASP A 116 31.08 11.60 -30.91
N ALA A 117 30.33 11.05 -29.95
CA ALA A 117 30.29 9.62 -29.66
C ALA A 117 29.81 8.81 -30.88
N LEU A 118 28.73 9.24 -31.56
CA LEU A 118 28.22 8.56 -32.74
C LEU A 118 29.17 8.72 -33.94
N ASN A 119 29.77 9.90 -34.12
CA ASN A 119 30.76 10.13 -35.16
C ASN A 119 32.01 9.27 -34.97
N LYS A 120 32.44 9.07 -33.72
CA LYS A 120 33.53 8.15 -33.37
C LYS A 120 33.18 6.70 -33.74
N ILE A 121 31.96 6.25 -33.42
CA ILE A 121 31.48 4.92 -33.79
C ILE A 121 31.44 4.73 -35.30
N LEU A 122 31.04 5.76 -36.05
CA LEU A 122 30.99 5.75 -37.52
C LEU A 122 32.35 5.90 -38.20
N GLY A 123 33.41 6.16 -37.44
CA GLY A 123 34.74 6.38 -38.01
C GLY A 123 34.88 7.69 -38.76
N ALA A 124 34.03 8.69 -38.46
CA ALA A 124 34.08 10.02 -39.14
C ALA A 124 35.38 10.77 -38.90
N ASN A 125 36.14 10.41 -37.87
CA ASN A 125 37.44 11.01 -37.54
C ASN A 125 38.62 10.29 -38.21
N GLY A 126 38.37 9.40 -39.17
CA GLY A 126 39.42 8.69 -39.92
C GLY A 126 39.95 7.42 -39.21
N GLU A 127 39.44 7.04 -38.06
CA GLU A 127 39.91 5.89 -37.27
C GLU A 127 39.26 4.55 -37.66
N GLY A 128 38.42 4.54 -38.68
CA GLY A 128 37.61 3.38 -39.04
C GLY A 128 36.37 3.18 -38.19
N MET A 129 35.40 2.45 -38.72
CA MET A 129 34.11 2.22 -38.04
C MET A 129 34.25 1.20 -36.92
N ILE A 130 33.67 1.47 -35.75
CA ILE A 130 33.61 0.56 -34.63
C ILE A 130 32.38 -0.36 -34.81
N THR A 131 32.61 -1.63 -35.16
CA THR A 131 31.56 -2.63 -35.37
C THR A 131 31.25 -3.47 -34.13
N ASP A 132 32.16 -3.45 -33.16
CA ASP A 132 31.97 -4.17 -31.89
C ASP A 132 30.87 -3.50 -31.06
N GLU A 133 29.80 -4.25 -30.78
CA GLU A 133 28.61 -3.75 -30.06
C GLU A 133 28.95 -3.34 -28.63
N TYR A 134 29.82 -4.05 -27.95
CA TYR A 134 30.23 -3.73 -26.59
C TYR A 134 30.97 -2.38 -26.57
N LEU A 135 31.89 -2.16 -27.49
CA LEU A 135 32.61 -0.88 -27.57
C LEU A 135 31.66 0.27 -27.93
N GLN A 136 30.73 0.06 -28.87
CA GLN A 136 29.70 1.05 -29.18
C GLN A 136 28.92 1.44 -27.92
N GLU A 137 28.46 0.44 -27.17
CA GLU A 137 27.69 0.66 -25.95
C GLU A 137 28.51 1.41 -24.88
N GLN A 138 29.78 1.07 -24.70
CA GLN A 138 30.65 1.79 -23.76
C GLN A 138 30.84 3.25 -24.14
N ILE A 139 31.02 3.57 -25.43
CA ILE A 139 31.16 4.94 -25.91
C ILE A 139 29.87 5.74 -25.65
N ILE A 140 28.70 5.16 -25.93
CA ILE A 140 27.41 5.81 -25.69
C ILE A 140 27.17 6.01 -24.19
N LYS A 141 27.48 5.02 -23.37
CA LYS A 141 27.31 5.08 -21.89
C LYS A 141 28.17 6.15 -21.22
N GLN A 142 29.25 6.60 -21.86
CA GLN A 142 30.09 7.69 -21.36
C GLN A 142 29.50 9.08 -21.60
N THR A 143 28.52 9.22 -22.48
CA THR A 143 27.89 10.52 -22.75
C THR A 143 27.01 10.98 -21.58
N ASP A 144 26.95 12.29 -21.36
CA ASP A 144 26.10 12.87 -20.31
C ASP A 144 24.63 12.54 -20.54
N TRP A 145 24.19 12.55 -21.80
CA TRP A 145 22.83 12.15 -22.15
C TRP A 145 22.48 10.76 -21.68
N TYR A 146 23.38 9.77 -21.86
CA TYR A 146 23.09 8.41 -21.40
C TYR A 146 23.06 8.31 -19.87
N ARG A 147 23.98 9.00 -19.17
CA ARG A 147 24.12 8.96 -17.72
C ARG A 147 23.01 9.70 -16.97
N THR A 148 22.40 10.71 -17.61
CA THR A 148 21.37 11.54 -16.99
C THR A 148 19.95 11.07 -17.27
N GLN A 149 19.77 10.06 -18.14
CA GLN A 149 18.45 9.55 -18.52
C GLN A 149 18.36 8.03 -18.30
N THR A 150 17.16 7.56 -17.94
CA THR A 150 16.85 6.13 -17.90
C THR A 150 16.55 5.60 -19.31
N ASP A 151 16.60 4.27 -19.49
CA ASP A 151 16.21 3.62 -20.75
C ASP A 151 14.80 4.01 -21.18
N LYS A 152 13.88 4.08 -20.22
CA LYS A 152 12.48 4.47 -20.47
C LYS A 152 12.34 5.92 -20.92
N GLN A 153 13.12 6.84 -20.36
CA GLN A 153 13.14 8.23 -20.80
C GLN A 153 13.66 8.35 -22.23
N ARG A 154 14.73 7.63 -22.57
CA ARG A 154 15.26 7.59 -23.93
C ARG A 154 14.26 7.04 -24.93
N GLN A 155 13.61 5.91 -24.60
CA GLN A 155 12.57 5.30 -25.43
C GLN A 155 11.36 6.23 -25.60
N PHE A 156 10.96 6.93 -24.55
CA PHE A 156 9.88 7.90 -24.59
C PHE A 156 10.17 9.04 -25.59
N ASP A 157 11.33 9.67 -25.48
CA ASP A 157 11.71 10.78 -26.37
C ASP A 157 11.84 10.30 -27.82
N TYR A 158 12.36 9.11 -28.04
CA TYR A 158 12.46 8.48 -29.35
C TYR A 158 11.08 8.20 -29.96
N ALA A 159 10.19 7.54 -29.23
CA ALA A 159 8.84 7.23 -29.69
C ALA A 159 8.04 8.49 -30.02
N LYS A 160 8.15 9.52 -29.18
CA LYS A 160 7.46 10.81 -29.39
C LYS A 160 7.83 11.46 -30.73
N GLN A 161 9.08 11.28 -31.23
CA GLN A 161 9.53 11.84 -32.49
C GLN A 161 9.34 10.92 -33.69
N THR A 162 9.57 9.62 -33.52
CA THR A 162 9.56 8.69 -34.65
C THR A 162 8.19 8.16 -34.99
N ASN A 163 7.29 8.08 -33.99
CA ASN A 163 5.93 7.61 -34.18
C ASN A 163 4.92 8.44 -33.35
N PRO A 164 4.73 9.72 -33.67
CA PRO A 164 3.91 10.63 -32.88
C PRO A 164 2.43 10.19 -32.79
N ALA A 165 1.88 9.55 -33.82
CA ALA A 165 0.50 9.10 -33.81
C ALA A 165 0.28 7.98 -32.80
N GLN A 166 1.13 6.95 -32.79
CA GLN A 166 1.09 5.86 -31.82
C GLN A 166 1.38 6.36 -30.41
N PHE A 167 2.38 7.25 -30.28
CA PHE A 167 2.73 7.88 -29.01
C PHE A 167 1.51 8.60 -28.39
N GLN A 168 0.76 9.39 -29.18
CA GLN A 168 -0.43 10.07 -28.70
C GLN A 168 -1.54 9.09 -28.32
N ALA A 169 -1.73 8.00 -29.07
CA ALA A 169 -2.69 6.95 -28.73
C ALA A 169 -2.36 6.27 -27.38
N ASP A 170 -1.09 5.93 -27.17
CA ASP A 170 -0.63 5.31 -25.93
C ASP A 170 -0.74 6.27 -24.74
N LEU A 171 -0.46 7.55 -24.94
CA LEU A 171 -0.61 8.60 -23.95
C LEU A 171 -2.09 8.77 -23.53
N GLN A 172 -3.00 8.82 -24.50
CA GLN A 172 -4.44 8.91 -24.23
C GLN A 172 -4.97 7.66 -23.52
N ALA A 173 -4.48 6.47 -23.88
CA ALA A 173 -4.84 5.23 -23.21
C ALA A 173 -4.40 5.24 -21.72
N ASN A 174 -3.16 5.65 -21.45
CA ASN A 174 -2.64 5.79 -20.09
C ASN A 174 -3.43 6.84 -19.29
N ALA A 175 -3.68 8.02 -19.88
CA ALA A 175 -4.47 9.07 -19.22
C ALA A 175 -5.89 8.59 -18.89
N SER A 176 -6.54 7.88 -19.80
CA SER A 176 -7.88 7.31 -19.60
C SER A 176 -7.90 6.27 -18.47
N GLU A 177 -6.85 5.44 -18.35
CA GLU A 177 -6.69 4.49 -17.25
C GLU A 177 -6.54 5.21 -15.90
N ILE A 178 -5.77 6.28 -15.87
CA ILE A 178 -5.58 7.10 -14.67
C ILE A 178 -6.90 7.74 -14.25
N VAL A 179 -7.64 8.36 -15.18
CA VAL A 179 -8.97 8.92 -14.88
C VAL A 179 -9.88 7.85 -14.30
N ARG A 180 -9.90 6.66 -14.89
CA ARG A 180 -10.74 5.55 -14.41
C ARG A 180 -10.38 5.08 -13.00
N LYS A 181 -9.07 5.00 -12.66
CA LYS A 181 -8.58 4.68 -11.31
C LYS A 181 -8.99 5.73 -10.28
N PHE A 182 -8.84 7.02 -10.61
CA PHE A 182 -9.28 8.11 -9.75
C PHE A 182 -10.80 8.07 -9.54
N ALA A 183 -11.57 7.94 -10.63
CA ALA A 183 -13.02 7.88 -10.57
C ALA A 183 -13.55 6.68 -9.77
N ALA A 184 -12.93 5.50 -9.88
CA ALA A 184 -13.29 4.32 -9.09
C ALA A 184 -13.14 4.56 -7.58
N ASN A 185 -12.21 5.44 -7.17
CA ASN A 185 -12.04 5.88 -5.79
C ASN A 185 -12.86 7.13 -5.45
N GLY A 186 -13.77 7.57 -6.35
CA GLY A 186 -14.55 8.78 -6.14
C GLY A 186 -13.74 10.09 -6.21
N LEU A 187 -12.50 10.02 -6.70
CA LEU A 187 -11.62 11.17 -6.87
C LEU A 187 -11.81 11.79 -8.25
N LYS A 188 -11.71 13.11 -8.33
CA LYS A 188 -11.78 13.85 -9.59
C LYS A 188 -10.37 14.29 -9.98
N ILE A 189 -10.06 14.15 -11.26
CA ILE A 189 -8.81 14.60 -11.87
C ILE A 189 -9.15 15.30 -13.19
N THR A 190 -8.43 16.37 -13.51
CA THR A 190 -8.57 17.05 -14.79
C THR A 190 -7.93 16.25 -15.93
N ALA A 191 -8.40 16.45 -17.16
CA ALA A 191 -7.80 15.79 -18.31
C ALA A 191 -6.32 16.14 -18.48
N GLN A 192 -5.94 17.38 -18.16
CA GLN A 192 -4.55 17.82 -18.25
C GLN A 192 -3.64 17.14 -17.22
N GLU A 193 -4.11 17.00 -15.98
CA GLU A 193 -3.39 16.26 -14.94
C GLU A 193 -3.23 14.78 -15.32
N ALA A 194 -4.29 14.16 -15.85
CA ALA A 194 -4.24 12.78 -16.30
C ALA A 194 -3.23 12.57 -17.45
N ILE A 195 -3.16 13.49 -18.40
CA ILE A 195 -2.14 13.49 -19.47
C ILE A 195 -0.74 13.62 -18.87
N THR A 196 -0.55 14.58 -17.96
CA THR A 196 0.74 14.79 -17.29
C THR A 196 1.21 13.52 -16.54
N TYR A 197 0.34 12.90 -15.77
CA TYR A 197 0.65 11.64 -15.08
C TYR A 197 0.87 10.49 -16.07
N GLY A 198 0.13 10.45 -17.18
CA GLY A 198 0.32 9.49 -18.25
C GLY A 198 1.71 9.59 -18.88
N GLU A 199 2.19 10.80 -19.20
CA GLU A 199 3.56 11.03 -19.68
C GLU A 199 4.61 10.57 -18.65
N GLN A 200 4.41 10.89 -17.38
CA GLN A 200 5.32 10.52 -16.31
C GLN A 200 5.39 8.99 -16.11
N MET A 201 4.25 8.31 -16.19
CA MET A 201 4.20 6.85 -16.17
C MET A 201 4.88 6.20 -17.38
N MET A 202 4.73 6.78 -18.58
CA MET A 202 5.43 6.30 -19.77
C MET A 202 6.94 6.43 -19.65
N LYS A 203 7.43 7.49 -19.00
CA LYS A 203 8.86 7.64 -18.65
C LYS A 203 9.30 6.70 -17.53
N SER A 204 8.38 6.17 -16.75
CA SER A 204 8.57 5.34 -15.56
C SER A 204 9.43 5.97 -14.45
N SER A 205 10.05 7.09 -14.69
CA SER A 205 10.82 7.84 -13.70
C SER A 205 11.11 9.27 -14.19
N ILE A 206 11.22 10.19 -13.26
CA ILE A 206 11.69 11.55 -13.51
C ILE A 206 12.82 11.89 -12.54
N ILE A 207 13.61 12.89 -12.89
CA ILE A 207 14.58 13.49 -11.98
C ILE A 207 13.96 14.79 -11.45
N GLN A 208 13.79 14.86 -10.15
CA GLN A 208 13.30 16.04 -9.44
C GLN A 208 14.25 16.33 -8.28
N ASP A 209 14.77 17.57 -8.21
CA ASP A 209 15.73 17.99 -7.17
C ASP A 209 16.94 17.05 -7.06
N GLY A 210 17.45 16.56 -8.19
CA GLY A 210 18.56 15.62 -8.25
C GLY A 210 18.27 14.20 -7.80
N LYS A 211 17.01 13.86 -7.48
CA LYS A 211 16.56 12.52 -7.10
C LYS A 211 15.74 11.89 -8.22
N VAL A 212 15.96 10.59 -8.44
CA VAL A 212 15.13 9.80 -9.36
C VAL A 212 13.84 9.42 -8.61
N ILE A 213 12.71 9.90 -9.13
CA ILE A 213 11.37 9.54 -8.65
C ILE A 213 10.80 8.51 -9.61
N SER A 214 10.45 7.33 -9.08
CA SER A 214 9.78 6.27 -9.85
C SER A 214 8.30 6.62 -10.02
N TYR A 215 7.82 6.65 -11.26
CA TYR A 215 6.41 6.78 -11.61
C TYR A 215 5.86 5.39 -11.93
N ASP A 216 5.65 4.62 -10.88
CA ASP A 216 4.99 3.32 -10.93
C ASP A 216 3.57 3.39 -10.36
N SER A 217 2.93 2.22 -10.22
CA SER A 217 1.60 2.12 -9.62
C SER A 217 1.56 2.61 -8.17
N ASN A 218 2.68 2.48 -7.42
CA ASN A 218 2.75 2.91 -6.03
C ASN A 218 2.76 4.44 -5.95
N TYR A 219 3.47 5.11 -6.84
CA TYR A 219 3.45 6.57 -6.91
C TYR A 219 2.05 7.09 -7.25
N LEU A 220 1.36 6.47 -8.22
CA LEU A 220 -0.02 6.83 -8.55
C LEU A 220 -0.96 6.63 -7.35
N ASN A 221 -0.79 5.54 -6.60
CA ASN A 221 -1.55 5.30 -5.38
C ASN A 221 -1.28 6.38 -4.31
N GLN A 222 -0.03 6.83 -4.16
CA GLN A 222 0.31 7.94 -3.26
C GLN A 222 -0.33 9.26 -3.70
N LEU A 223 -0.37 9.55 -5.00
CA LEU A 223 -1.08 10.71 -5.53
C LEU A 223 -2.58 10.64 -5.21
N MET A 224 -3.20 9.48 -5.40
CA MET A 224 -4.61 9.27 -5.02
C MET A 224 -4.82 9.46 -3.52
N ALA A 225 -3.97 8.90 -2.68
CA ALA A 225 -4.05 9.04 -1.22
C ALA A 225 -3.95 10.51 -0.77
N ASN A 226 -3.08 11.29 -1.42
CA ASN A 226 -2.94 12.72 -1.14
C ASN A 226 -4.11 13.58 -1.66
N ALA A 227 -4.84 13.09 -2.67
CA ALA A 227 -6.01 13.75 -3.22
C ALA A 227 -7.31 13.49 -2.43
N ILE A 228 -7.28 12.64 -1.39
CA ILE A 228 -8.48 12.36 -0.57
C ILE A 228 -8.88 13.63 0.18
N ASP A 229 -10.12 14.06 -0.03
CA ASP A 229 -10.70 15.20 0.66
C ASP A 229 -11.43 14.75 1.93
N PHE A 230 -10.82 15.00 3.08
CA PHE A 230 -11.38 14.71 4.41
C PHE A 230 -12.24 15.87 4.95
N THR A 231 -12.94 16.60 4.08
CA THR A 231 -13.88 17.63 4.55
C THR A 231 -14.94 16.99 5.42
N GLN A 232 -14.94 17.37 6.68
CA GLN A 232 -15.97 16.97 7.64
C GLN A 232 -17.17 17.89 7.50
N THR A 233 -18.38 17.33 7.44
CA THR A 233 -19.59 18.11 7.71
C THR A 233 -19.97 17.87 9.16
N GLY A 234 -20.15 18.96 9.89
CA GLY A 234 -20.80 18.90 11.19
C GLY A 234 -22.20 18.31 11.06
N LYS A 235 -22.52 17.35 11.93
CA LYS A 235 -23.84 16.80 12.25
C LYS A 235 -24.70 16.36 11.06
N VAL A 236 -24.84 15.06 10.89
CA VAL A 236 -25.96 14.49 10.13
C VAL A 236 -27.10 14.21 11.13
N GLY A 237 -28.12 15.04 11.10
CA GLY A 237 -29.26 14.94 12.02
C GLY A 237 -28.89 15.30 13.47
N THR A 238 -29.43 14.57 14.45
CA THR A 238 -29.14 14.73 15.88
C THR A 238 -27.89 13.97 16.37
N SER A 239 -27.15 13.36 15.48
CA SER A 239 -25.97 12.56 15.77
C SER A 239 -24.71 13.44 15.71
N ASP A 240 -23.85 13.36 16.72
CA ASP A 240 -22.53 14.00 16.74
C ASP A 240 -21.49 13.22 15.92
N LYS A 241 -21.93 12.29 15.11
CA LYS A 241 -21.07 11.45 14.26
C LYS A 241 -20.34 12.28 13.23
N VAL A 242 -19.03 12.14 13.14
CA VAL A 242 -18.21 12.73 12.07
C VAL A 242 -18.56 12.04 10.75
N VAL A 243 -18.93 12.82 9.75
CA VAL A 243 -19.21 12.31 8.41
C VAL A 243 -18.33 13.06 7.42
N TYR A 244 -17.58 12.32 6.63
CA TYR A 244 -16.80 12.85 5.53
C TYR A 244 -17.68 12.88 4.28
N THR A 245 -18.17 14.05 3.90
CA THR A 245 -19.19 14.22 2.85
C THR A 245 -18.66 14.11 1.44
N LYS A 246 -17.36 14.16 1.26
CA LYS A 246 -16.76 14.11 -0.06
C LYS A 246 -16.18 12.74 -0.42
N LEU A 247 -16.26 11.76 0.48
CA LEU A 247 -15.89 10.39 0.16
C LEU A 247 -16.97 9.73 -0.68
N SER A 248 -16.59 9.11 -1.79
CA SER A 248 -17.51 8.41 -2.69
C SER A 248 -16.81 7.18 -3.31
N GLY A 249 -17.57 6.31 -3.99
CA GLY A 249 -17.02 5.13 -4.62
C GLY A 249 -16.30 4.19 -3.62
N ASN A 250 -15.15 3.67 -3.99
CA ASN A 250 -14.38 2.77 -3.14
C ASN A 250 -13.95 3.42 -1.82
N LEU A 251 -13.71 4.74 -1.80
CA LEU A 251 -13.35 5.46 -0.57
C LEU A 251 -14.49 5.49 0.44
N GLU A 252 -15.74 5.62 -0.02
CA GLU A 252 -16.91 5.55 0.86
C GLU A 252 -17.05 4.16 1.48
N THR A 253 -16.93 3.10 0.67
CA THR A 253 -16.97 1.71 1.14
C THR A 253 -15.85 1.43 2.14
N LEU A 254 -14.64 1.90 1.87
CA LEU A 254 -13.51 1.78 2.76
C LEU A 254 -13.74 2.52 4.08
N ALA A 255 -14.27 3.74 4.03
CA ALA A 255 -14.61 4.53 5.21
C ALA A 255 -15.65 3.82 6.08
N GLN A 256 -16.71 3.27 5.50
CA GLN A 256 -17.73 2.50 6.22
C GLN A 256 -17.13 1.26 6.91
N SER A 257 -16.24 0.55 6.23
CA SER A 257 -15.53 -0.59 6.80
C SER A 257 -14.66 -0.19 7.99
N LEU A 258 -13.89 0.88 7.86
CA LEU A 258 -13.04 1.40 8.95
C LEU A 258 -13.88 1.92 10.13
N TYR A 259 -15.03 2.58 9.89
CA TYR A 259 -15.95 2.97 10.94
C TYR A 259 -16.47 1.76 11.72
N LYS A 260 -16.88 0.71 11.01
CA LYS A 260 -17.36 -0.51 11.65
C LYS A 260 -16.27 -1.16 12.49
N GLN A 261 -15.06 -1.32 11.94
CA GLN A 261 -13.94 -1.89 12.68
C GLN A 261 -13.60 -1.04 13.90
N ALA A 262 -13.51 0.28 13.76
CA ALA A 262 -13.25 1.19 14.88
C ALA A 262 -14.27 1.02 16.01
N TRP A 263 -15.56 0.91 15.68
CA TRP A 263 -16.64 0.65 16.62
C TRP A 263 -16.49 -0.71 17.32
N ASP A 264 -16.18 -1.75 16.56
CA ASP A 264 -15.99 -3.10 17.06
C ASP A 264 -14.79 -3.21 18.03
N TYR A 265 -13.81 -2.29 17.90
CA TYR A 265 -12.63 -2.22 18.76
C TYR A 265 -12.64 -1.06 19.78
N GLY A 266 -13.81 -0.49 20.04
CA GLY A 266 -14.03 0.40 21.18
C GLY A 266 -13.75 1.89 20.93
N TYR A 267 -13.75 2.37 19.68
CA TYR A 267 -13.94 3.79 19.44
C TYR A 267 -15.37 4.20 19.82
N ASP A 268 -15.53 5.44 20.28
CA ASP A 268 -16.84 5.92 20.70
C ASP A 268 -17.85 6.00 19.55
N LYS A 269 -19.13 6.05 19.90
CA LYS A 269 -20.24 6.07 18.95
C LYS A 269 -20.22 7.32 18.04
N THR A 270 -19.70 8.43 18.53
CA THR A 270 -19.65 9.68 17.78
C THR A 270 -18.50 9.71 16.80
N MET A 271 -17.42 8.97 17.11
CA MET A 271 -16.18 8.94 16.35
C MET A 271 -15.63 10.35 16.04
N SER A 272 -15.86 11.28 16.96
CA SER A 272 -15.52 12.70 16.79
C SER A 272 -14.23 13.11 17.51
N ASN A 273 -13.60 12.19 18.26
CA ASN A 273 -12.38 12.51 18.98
C ASN A 273 -11.16 12.60 18.03
N ALA A 274 -10.19 13.43 18.42
CA ALA A 274 -8.98 13.66 17.63
C ALA A 274 -8.16 12.37 17.38
N GLY A 275 -8.18 11.42 18.32
CA GLY A 275 -7.51 10.15 18.18
C GLY A 275 -8.10 9.30 17.06
N PHE A 276 -9.43 9.24 16.97
CA PHE A 276 -10.11 8.56 15.87
C PHE A 276 -9.84 9.26 14.53
N THR A 277 -10.01 10.58 14.47
CA THR A 277 -9.80 11.34 13.23
C THR A 277 -8.41 11.10 12.65
N ASN A 278 -7.37 11.23 13.49
CA ASN A 278 -5.99 11.00 13.04
C ASN A 278 -5.76 9.55 12.58
N TRP A 279 -6.25 8.57 13.34
CA TRP A 279 -6.16 7.15 12.95
C TRP A 279 -6.90 6.89 11.64
N PHE A 280 -8.11 7.41 11.49
CA PHE A 280 -8.97 7.19 10.32
C PHE A 280 -8.32 7.76 9.04
N GLU A 281 -7.91 9.03 9.06
CA GLU A 281 -7.30 9.68 7.90
C GLU A 281 -5.97 9.01 7.50
N THR A 282 -5.15 8.66 8.51
CA THR A 282 -3.88 7.96 8.27
C THR A 282 -4.11 6.57 7.70
N SER A 283 -5.11 5.84 8.22
CA SER A 283 -5.47 4.51 7.75
C SER A 283 -6.01 4.54 6.32
N MET A 284 -6.90 5.48 6.01
CA MET A 284 -7.44 5.69 4.66
C MET A 284 -6.31 5.96 3.65
N LYS A 285 -5.44 6.93 3.96
CA LYS A 285 -4.29 7.27 3.10
C LYS A 285 -3.35 6.08 2.94
N GLY A 286 -3.03 5.39 4.03
CA GLY A 286 -2.13 4.24 4.00
C GLY A 286 -2.65 3.07 3.17
N LEU A 287 -3.95 2.77 3.28
CA LEU A 287 -4.59 1.71 2.48
C LEU A 287 -4.65 2.06 0.99
N VAL A 288 -4.99 3.30 0.65
CA VAL A 288 -5.02 3.76 -0.76
C VAL A 288 -3.61 3.83 -1.35
N ALA A 289 -2.63 4.31 -0.58
CA ALA A 289 -1.23 4.34 -1.00
C ALA A 289 -0.58 2.94 -1.07
N GLY A 290 -1.20 1.93 -0.45
CA GLY A 290 -0.60 0.59 -0.33
C GLY A 290 0.55 0.51 0.68
N THR A 291 0.70 1.51 1.56
CA THR A 291 1.67 1.52 2.66
C THR A 291 1.15 0.83 3.93
N LEU A 292 -0.16 0.66 4.02
CA LEU A 292 -0.85 -0.15 5.03
C LEU A 292 -1.70 -1.22 4.35
N ASN A 293 -1.93 -2.31 5.07
CA ASN A 293 -2.85 -3.38 4.67
C ASN A 293 -3.85 -3.69 5.80
N ALA A 294 -4.85 -4.50 5.51
CA ALA A 294 -5.93 -4.83 6.46
C ALA A 294 -5.39 -5.46 7.76
N ALA A 295 -4.36 -6.31 7.68
CA ALA A 295 -3.78 -6.93 8.87
C ALA A 295 -3.12 -5.89 9.80
N GLN A 296 -2.40 -4.92 9.23
CA GLN A 296 -1.78 -3.84 10.01
C GLN A 296 -2.83 -2.92 10.67
N ILE A 297 -3.96 -2.70 10.01
CA ILE A 297 -5.10 -1.97 10.61
C ILE A 297 -5.66 -2.77 11.79
N ASP A 298 -5.85 -4.07 11.61
CA ASP A 298 -6.35 -4.95 12.67
C ASP A 298 -5.40 -5.00 13.86
N ASP A 299 -4.08 -5.13 13.62
CA ASP A 299 -3.04 -5.09 14.66
C ASP A 299 -3.11 -3.78 15.48
N GLN A 300 -3.29 -2.63 14.82
CA GLN A 300 -3.43 -1.33 15.50
C GLN A 300 -4.68 -1.28 16.38
N LEU A 301 -5.80 -1.78 15.87
CA LEU A 301 -7.06 -1.82 16.59
C LEU A 301 -7.03 -2.80 17.77
N GLN A 302 -6.41 -3.96 17.59
CA GLN A 302 -6.20 -4.93 18.68
C GLN A 302 -5.32 -4.36 19.79
N ALA A 303 -4.20 -3.70 19.44
CA ALA A 303 -3.32 -3.05 20.41
C ALA A 303 -4.08 -2.00 21.25
N ARG A 304 -4.91 -1.18 20.59
CA ARG A 304 -5.79 -0.23 21.26
C ARG A 304 -6.80 -0.94 22.19
N ALA A 305 -7.46 -1.97 21.69
CA ALA A 305 -8.48 -2.71 22.45
C ALA A 305 -7.90 -3.36 23.71
N LYS A 306 -6.71 -3.94 23.64
CA LYS A 306 -5.99 -4.50 24.79
C LYS A 306 -5.61 -3.43 25.82
N SER A 307 -5.23 -2.24 25.37
CA SER A 307 -4.98 -1.10 26.26
C SER A 307 -6.27 -0.60 26.92
N PHE A 308 -7.39 -0.67 26.20
CA PHE A 308 -8.69 -0.20 26.65
C PHE A 308 -9.38 -1.16 27.64
N ALA A 309 -9.24 -2.47 27.44
CA ALA A 309 -9.76 -3.51 28.32
C ALA A 309 -8.73 -4.64 28.53
N PRO A 310 -7.70 -4.41 29.36
CA PRO A 310 -6.60 -5.37 29.56
C PRO A 310 -7.06 -6.75 30.01
N GLY A 311 -8.14 -6.82 30.79
CA GLY A 311 -8.71 -8.08 31.27
C GLY A 311 -9.31 -8.97 30.17
N LEU A 312 -9.53 -8.44 28.96
CA LEU A 312 -10.04 -9.18 27.79
C LEU A 312 -8.94 -9.51 26.76
N SER A 313 -7.68 -9.17 27.05
CA SER A 313 -6.57 -9.32 26.09
C SER A 313 -6.45 -10.74 25.52
N ASN A 314 -6.64 -11.78 26.33
CA ASN A 314 -6.56 -13.16 25.86
C ASN A 314 -7.61 -13.51 24.79
N LEU A 315 -8.82 -12.95 24.90
CA LEU A 315 -9.88 -13.16 23.90
C LEU A 315 -9.59 -12.40 22.62
N ILE A 316 -9.02 -11.20 22.74
CA ILE A 316 -8.58 -10.38 21.60
C ILE A 316 -7.41 -11.09 20.87
N ASP A 317 -6.46 -11.68 21.59
CA ASP A 317 -5.36 -12.46 21.01
C ASP A 317 -5.84 -13.73 20.27
N GLN A 318 -7.03 -14.23 20.64
CA GLN A 318 -7.71 -15.33 19.94
C GLN A 318 -8.51 -14.86 18.71
N GLY A 319 -8.40 -13.58 18.32
CA GLY A 319 -9.03 -13.01 17.13
C GLY A 319 -10.44 -12.47 17.34
N GLN A 320 -10.90 -12.32 18.61
CA GLN A 320 -12.16 -11.63 18.87
C GLN A 320 -11.98 -10.11 18.82
N THR A 321 -12.98 -9.41 18.29
CA THR A 321 -13.03 -7.95 18.48
C THR A 321 -13.30 -7.63 19.94
N LEU A 322 -12.99 -6.40 20.38
CA LEU A 322 -13.28 -5.98 21.75
C LEU A 322 -14.77 -6.13 22.09
N ARG A 323 -15.64 -5.80 21.13
CA ARG A 323 -17.10 -5.92 21.31
C ARG A 323 -17.54 -7.36 21.48
N GLN A 324 -16.98 -8.29 20.69
CA GLN A 324 -17.25 -9.72 20.84
C GLN A 324 -16.74 -10.25 22.19
N ALA A 325 -15.55 -9.86 22.60
CA ALA A 325 -14.98 -10.25 23.89
C ALA A 325 -15.79 -9.71 25.08
N ALA A 326 -16.37 -8.50 24.95
CA ALA A 326 -17.19 -7.86 25.98
C ALA A 326 -18.67 -8.26 25.92
N ASP A 327 -19.12 -9.02 24.90
CA ASP A 327 -20.54 -9.34 24.67
C ASP A 327 -21.29 -9.86 25.91
N PRO A 328 -20.77 -10.77 26.74
CA PRO A 328 -21.49 -11.25 27.94
C PRO A 328 -21.88 -10.11 28.89
N TRP A 329 -21.01 -9.12 29.07
CA TRP A 329 -21.28 -7.96 29.94
C TRP A 329 -22.26 -7.00 29.28
N LEU A 330 -22.10 -6.74 27.97
CA LEU A 330 -23.01 -5.90 27.19
C LEU A 330 -24.42 -6.47 27.21
N GLN A 331 -24.62 -7.78 27.02
CA GLN A 331 -25.91 -8.44 27.09
C GLN A 331 -26.52 -8.35 28.51
N ALA A 332 -25.70 -8.57 29.55
CA ALA A 332 -26.15 -8.47 30.93
C ALA A 332 -26.65 -7.07 31.30
N MET A 333 -25.94 -6.00 30.79
CA MET A 333 -26.31 -4.61 31.03
C MET A 333 -27.48 -4.18 30.15
N ALA A 334 -27.50 -4.63 28.89
CA ALA A 334 -28.60 -4.40 27.95
C ALA A 334 -29.95 -4.84 28.50
N GLY A 335 -30.00 -6.02 29.11
CA GLY A 335 -31.20 -6.51 29.76
C GLY A 335 -31.69 -5.64 30.93
N VAL A 336 -30.78 -4.94 31.62
CA VAL A 336 -31.13 -3.98 32.68
C VAL A 336 -31.58 -2.63 32.13
N TRP A 337 -30.96 -2.16 31.04
CA TRP A 337 -31.27 -0.89 30.40
C TRP A 337 -32.40 -0.98 29.36
N GLU A 338 -32.93 -2.21 29.12
CA GLU A 338 -33.98 -2.47 28.11
C GLU A 338 -33.56 -1.91 26.72
N THR A 339 -32.32 -2.17 26.30
CA THR A 339 -31.75 -1.69 25.05
C THR A 339 -31.06 -2.82 24.27
N ASP A 340 -30.72 -2.56 23.01
CA ASP A 340 -29.92 -3.50 22.23
C ASP A 340 -28.44 -3.43 22.67
N ALA A 341 -27.85 -4.58 22.99
CA ALA A 341 -26.44 -4.71 23.37
C ALA A 341 -25.49 -4.13 22.32
N ASN A 342 -25.84 -4.26 21.03
CA ASN A 342 -25.03 -3.69 19.94
C ASN A 342 -25.05 -2.15 19.90
N SER A 343 -26.05 -1.52 20.51
CA SER A 343 -26.14 -0.06 20.61
C SER A 343 -25.37 0.54 21.78
N ILE A 344 -24.92 -0.30 22.72
CA ILE A 344 -24.19 0.15 23.92
C ILE A 344 -22.79 0.59 23.51
N ASP A 345 -22.41 1.80 23.95
CA ASP A 345 -21.05 2.31 23.76
C ASP A 345 -20.09 1.66 24.76
N LEU A 346 -18.99 1.10 24.23
CA LEU A 346 -17.94 0.53 25.09
C LEU A 346 -17.25 1.60 25.95
N ASN A 347 -17.32 2.89 25.56
CA ASN A 347 -16.80 4.01 26.35
C ASN A 347 -17.78 4.48 27.44
N ASP A 348 -18.95 3.88 27.56
CA ASP A 348 -19.85 4.17 28.65
C ASP A 348 -19.19 3.93 30.01
N GLU A 349 -19.38 4.87 30.95
CA GLU A 349 -18.72 4.83 32.26
C GLU A 349 -19.00 3.52 33.02
N TYR A 350 -20.24 3.05 33.00
CA TYR A 350 -20.63 1.83 33.70
C TYR A 350 -20.14 0.56 33.00
N VAL A 351 -20.05 0.60 31.66
CA VAL A 351 -19.40 -0.48 30.89
C VAL A 351 -17.93 -0.53 31.22
N GLN A 352 -17.24 0.62 31.22
CA GLN A 352 -15.83 0.69 31.60
C GLN A 352 -15.57 0.16 33.01
N ARG A 353 -16.42 0.52 33.96
CA ARG A 353 -16.35 0.01 35.34
C ARG A 353 -16.63 -1.51 35.40
N ALA A 354 -17.41 -2.05 34.47
CA ALA A 354 -17.68 -3.49 34.43
C ALA A 354 -16.52 -4.27 33.82
N LEU A 355 -15.83 -3.71 32.84
CA LEU A 355 -14.74 -4.39 32.12
C LEU A 355 -13.37 -4.23 32.78
N ASN A 356 -13.15 -3.18 33.60
CA ASN A 356 -11.82 -2.77 34.08
C ASN A 356 -11.77 -2.61 35.59
N VAL A 357 -11.98 -3.70 36.33
CA VAL A 357 -11.79 -3.68 37.78
C VAL A 357 -10.41 -4.21 38.14
N THR A 358 -9.70 -3.47 38.96
CA THR A 358 -8.38 -3.89 39.45
C THR A 358 -8.59 -4.72 40.73
N ASP A 359 -8.05 -5.95 40.74
CA ASP A 359 -8.06 -6.83 41.92
C ASP A 359 -7.01 -6.38 42.97
N GLU A 360 -7.00 -7.02 44.12
CA GLU A 360 -6.04 -6.72 45.20
C GLU A 360 -4.56 -6.94 44.79
N LYS A 361 -4.33 -7.70 43.74
CA LYS A 361 -3.00 -8.02 43.21
C LYS A 361 -2.57 -7.06 42.09
N GLY A 362 -3.43 -6.10 41.73
CA GLY A 362 -3.19 -5.12 40.67
C GLY A 362 -3.54 -5.63 39.26
N ASN A 363 -4.17 -6.80 39.11
CA ASN A 363 -4.60 -7.27 37.79
C ASN A 363 -5.93 -6.65 37.42
N VAL A 364 -6.04 -6.22 36.17
CA VAL A 364 -7.31 -5.71 35.62
C VAL A 364 -8.11 -6.87 35.04
N GLN A 365 -9.36 -7.02 35.48
CA GLN A 365 -10.28 -8.05 35.01
C GLN A 365 -11.73 -7.55 35.00
N PRO A 366 -12.61 -8.13 34.18
CA PRO A 366 -14.02 -7.81 34.22
C PRO A 366 -14.67 -8.30 35.51
N VAL A 367 -15.70 -7.58 35.98
CA VAL A 367 -16.56 -8.07 37.07
C VAL A 367 -17.35 -9.31 36.62
N ASN A 368 -17.90 -10.07 37.55
CA ASN A 368 -18.90 -11.10 37.21
C ASN A 368 -20.19 -10.44 36.64
N LEU A 369 -21.01 -11.23 35.94
CA LEU A 369 -22.22 -10.73 35.26
C LEU A 369 -23.29 -10.20 36.23
N TYR A 370 -23.34 -10.70 37.46
CA TYR A 370 -24.24 -10.19 38.46
C TYR A 370 -23.88 -8.77 38.92
N ASP A 371 -22.60 -8.52 39.14
CA ASP A 371 -22.10 -7.18 39.48
C ASP A 371 -22.22 -6.22 38.33
N ALA A 372 -22.04 -6.68 37.06
CA ALA A 372 -22.32 -5.87 35.86
C ALA A 372 -23.79 -5.39 35.85
N LYS A 373 -24.76 -6.26 36.15
CA LYS A 373 -26.19 -5.89 36.30
C LYS A 373 -26.42 -4.88 37.43
N LYS A 374 -25.71 -5.01 38.55
CA LYS A 374 -25.78 -4.01 39.64
C LYS A 374 -25.21 -2.65 39.19
N LEU A 375 -24.10 -2.65 38.45
CA LEU A 375 -23.54 -1.44 37.89
C LEU A 375 -24.53 -0.77 36.92
N ALA A 376 -25.16 -1.53 36.04
CA ALA A 376 -26.16 -1.01 35.12
C ALA A 376 -27.35 -0.35 35.84
N ARG A 377 -27.80 -0.92 36.97
CA ARG A 377 -28.88 -0.31 37.80
C ARG A 377 -28.46 0.97 38.50
N ARG A 378 -27.16 1.23 38.70
CA ARG A 378 -26.63 2.47 39.26
C ARG A 378 -26.62 3.62 38.25
N ASP A 379 -26.68 3.34 36.96
CA ASP A 379 -26.91 4.32 35.92
C ASP A 379 -28.36 4.79 35.96
N LYS A 380 -28.62 5.78 36.78
CA LYS A 380 -29.98 6.28 36.99
C LYS A 380 -30.59 6.86 35.72
N VAL A 381 -29.77 7.43 34.83
CA VAL A 381 -30.26 8.02 33.58
C VAL A 381 -30.85 6.96 32.66
N LYS A 382 -30.14 5.85 32.46
CA LYS A 382 -30.61 4.75 31.61
C LYS A 382 -31.63 3.86 32.34
N PHE A 383 -31.36 3.50 33.58
CA PHE A 383 -32.24 2.61 34.31
C PHE A 383 -33.61 3.23 34.60
N ASP A 384 -33.66 4.53 35.05
CA ASP A 384 -34.93 5.20 35.36
C ASP A 384 -35.84 5.41 34.13
N ALA A 385 -35.25 5.34 32.91
CA ALA A 385 -36.00 5.41 31.66
C ALA A 385 -36.71 4.08 31.32
N THR A 386 -36.29 2.94 31.91
CA THR A 386 -36.81 1.61 31.61
C THR A 386 -38.25 1.37 32.13
N GLN A 387 -38.94 0.43 31.52
CA GLN A 387 -40.26 0.00 31.97
C GLN A 387 -40.16 -0.64 33.36
N GLN A 388 -39.14 -1.45 33.59
CA GLN A 388 -38.88 -2.10 34.89
C GLN A 388 -38.78 -1.08 36.02
N ALA A 389 -38.01 0.01 35.82
CA ALA A 389 -37.87 1.04 36.85
C ALA A 389 -39.20 1.77 37.12
N LYS A 390 -40.00 2.02 36.13
CA LYS A 390 -41.33 2.63 36.26
C LYS A 390 -42.27 1.75 37.05
N GLU A 391 -42.27 0.44 36.75
CA GLU A 391 -43.08 -0.56 37.49
C GLU A 391 -42.62 -0.71 38.96
N GLU A 392 -41.30 -0.75 39.22
CA GLU A 392 -40.75 -0.75 40.57
C GLU A 392 -41.18 0.48 41.37
N LYS A 393 -41.10 1.67 40.80
CA LYS A 393 -41.55 2.92 41.43
C LYS A 393 -43.05 2.92 41.73
N THR A 394 -43.85 2.46 40.76
CA THR A 394 -45.30 2.35 40.92
C THR A 394 -45.65 1.37 42.03
N ARG A 395 -44.98 0.19 42.09
CA ARG A 395 -45.18 -0.80 43.14
C ARG A 395 -44.83 -0.24 44.52
N ILE A 396 -43.70 0.46 44.65
CA ILE A 396 -43.28 1.11 45.88
C ILE A 396 -44.30 2.17 46.30
N ALA A 397 -44.75 3.04 45.38
CA ALA A 397 -45.76 4.04 45.64
C ALA A 397 -47.07 3.41 46.12
N ASN A 398 -47.56 2.36 45.47
CA ASN A 398 -48.77 1.63 45.85
C ASN A 398 -48.62 0.97 47.22
N THR A 399 -47.45 0.42 47.55
CA THR A 399 -47.18 -0.17 48.88
C THR A 399 -47.22 0.91 49.95
N ILE A 400 -46.58 2.06 49.72
CA ILE A 400 -46.59 3.20 50.64
C ILE A 400 -48.04 3.71 50.84
N LEU A 401 -48.79 3.93 49.76
CA LEU A 401 -50.17 4.37 49.82
C LEU A 401 -51.06 3.40 50.62
N ARG A 402 -50.87 2.09 50.45
CA ARG A 402 -51.56 1.05 51.19
C ARG A 402 -51.19 1.09 52.67
N ASP A 403 -49.89 1.20 53.02
CA ASP A 403 -49.42 1.21 54.41
C ASP A 403 -49.89 2.47 55.17
N PHE A 404 -50.15 3.59 54.44
CA PHE A 404 -50.76 4.80 54.99
C PHE A 404 -52.31 4.83 54.89
N GLY A 405 -52.97 3.75 54.41
CA GLY A 405 -54.41 3.65 54.37
C GLY A 405 -55.11 4.43 53.23
N PHE A 406 -54.37 4.86 52.22
CA PHE A 406 -54.94 5.55 51.05
C PHE A 406 -55.42 4.62 49.92
N LEU A 407 -55.05 3.36 49.98
CA LEU A 407 -55.55 2.32 49.07
C LEU A 407 -56.08 1.16 49.92
N GLY A 408 -57.37 0.87 49.78
CA GLY A 408 -58.05 -0.26 50.42
C GLY A 408 -57.89 -1.58 49.66
#